data_e5dcfbda9a603de25d13987d55621828
#
_entry.id   e5dcfbda9a603de25d13987d55621828
#
_cell.length_a   1.000
_cell.length_b   1.000
_cell.length_c   1.000
_cell.angle_alpha   90.00
_cell.angle_beta   90.00
_cell.angle_gamma   90.00
#
_symmetry.space_group_name_H-M   'P 1'
#
loop_
_entity.id
_entity.type
_entity.pdbx_description
1 polymer ?
#
loop_
_entity_poly.entity_id
_entity_poly.type
_entity_poly.pdbx_seq_one_letter_code
_entity_poly.pdbx_strand_id
1 'polypeptide(L)'
;MTYIITFFSHFGAVRYKQLCSECGISCRMMPVPRNLSSSCGTCVRCEDSYLPPTDACAEEIEQVAAWDGGQYTTVYHTDEAEG
;
A
#
# COMPACT_ATOMS: atom_id res chain seq x y z
N MET A 1 -4.27 6.16 12.61
CA MET A 1 -3.71 4.85 12.29
C MET A 1 -2.86 4.93 11.03
N THR A 2 -1.79 4.16 10.98
CA THR A 2 -0.88 4.19 9.83
C THR A 2 -1.14 3.00 8.95
N TYR A 3 -1.13 3.21 7.65
CA TYR A 3 -1.34 2.14 6.68
C TYR A 3 -0.12 2.00 5.78
N ILE A 4 0.25 0.76 5.51
CA ILE A 4 1.36 0.46 4.61
C ILE A 4 0.77 -0.29 3.42
N ILE A 5 0.93 0.27 2.24
CA ILE A 5 0.39 -0.32 1.02
C ILE A 5 1.56 -0.85 0.20
N THR A 6 1.55 -2.13 -0.11
CA THR A 6 2.59 -2.73 -0.92
C THR A 6 2.07 -2.98 -2.33
N PHE A 7 2.98 -3.08 -3.27
CA PHE A 7 2.63 -3.13 -4.68
C PHE A 7 3.41 -4.22 -5.39
N PHE A 8 2.90 -4.62 -6.55
CA PHE A 8 3.60 -5.60 -7.37
C PHE A 8 4.77 -4.99 -8.13
N SER A 9 4.76 -3.68 -8.32
CA SER A 9 5.85 -3.00 -9.01
C SER A 9 6.09 -1.62 -8.43
N HIS A 10 7.29 -1.11 -8.66
CA HIS A 10 7.64 0.22 -8.20
C HIS A 10 6.75 1.28 -8.89
N PHE A 11 6.40 1.02 -10.13
CA PHE A 11 5.56 1.93 -10.89
C PHE A 11 4.19 2.08 -10.20
N GLY A 12 3.64 0.98 -9.68
CA GLY A 12 2.38 1.04 -8.98
C GLY A 12 2.46 1.91 -7.73
N ALA A 13 3.58 1.85 -7.02
CA ALA A 13 3.76 2.65 -5.82
C ALA A 13 3.79 4.12 -6.17
N VAL A 14 4.51 4.48 -7.23
CA VAL A 14 4.59 5.88 -7.66
C VAL A 14 3.22 6.41 -8.04
N ARG A 15 2.48 5.61 -8.79
CA ARG A 15 1.16 6.02 -9.24
C ARG A 15 0.20 6.20 -8.06
N TYR A 16 0.25 5.28 -7.11
CA TYR A 16 -0.61 5.35 -5.95
C TYR A 16 -0.32 6.61 -5.12
N LYS A 17 0.97 6.90 -4.94
CA LYS A 17 1.34 8.07 -4.18
C LYS A 17 0.80 9.34 -4.84
N GLN A 18 0.85 9.38 -6.16
CA GLN A 18 0.35 10.51 -6.90
C GLN A 18 -1.15 10.68 -6.69
N LEU A 19 -1.89 9.58 -6.75
CA LEU A 19 -3.33 9.62 -6.54
C LEU A 19 -3.68 10.08 -5.13
N CYS A 20 -2.92 9.63 -4.14
CA CYS A 20 -3.14 10.06 -2.76
C CYS A 20 -2.92 11.56 -2.63
N SER A 21 -1.88 12.07 -3.26
CA SER A 21 -1.61 13.50 -3.21
C SER A 21 -2.78 14.29 -3.79
N GLU A 22 -3.35 13.80 -4.88
CA GLU A 22 -4.45 14.50 -5.51
C GLU A 22 -5.70 14.47 -4.63
N CYS A 23 -5.81 13.48 -3.76
CA CYS A 23 -6.95 13.37 -2.86
C CYS A 23 -6.69 14.01 -1.50
N GLY A 24 -5.54 14.62 -1.33
CA GLY A 24 -5.23 15.25 -0.05
C GLY A 24 -4.83 14.29 1.05
N ILE A 25 -4.45 13.08 0.70
CA ILE A 25 -4.03 12.09 1.69
C ILE A 25 -2.53 12.20 1.90
N SER A 26 -2.14 12.33 3.16
CA SER A 26 -0.72 12.43 3.50
C SER A 26 -0.06 11.07 3.36
N CYS A 27 0.94 10.97 2.51
CA CYS A 27 1.61 9.70 2.27
C CYS A 27 3.03 9.93 1.77
N ARG A 28 3.82 8.86 1.83
CA ARG A 28 5.19 8.91 1.29
C ARG A 28 5.64 7.52 0.90
N MET A 29 6.59 7.44 -0.02
CA MET A 29 7.16 6.17 -0.43
C MET A 29 8.32 5.82 0.49
N MET A 30 8.50 4.54 0.74
CA MET A 30 9.59 4.06 1.60
C MET A 30 9.84 2.59 1.31
N PRO A 31 10.99 2.06 1.76
CA PRO A 31 11.24 0.64 1.62
C PRO A 31 10.25 -0.15 2.46
N VAL A 32 9.90 -1.35 2.00
CA VAL A 32 8.97 -2.18 2.73
C VAL A 32 9.61 -2.64 4.04
N PRO A 33 8.90 -2.52 5.18
CA PRO A 33 9.43 -2.98 6.46
C PRO A 33 9.72 -4.47 6.43
N ARG A 34 10.70 -4.89 7.22
CA ARG A 34 11.08 -6.30 7.26
C ARG A 34 9.95 -7.23 7.62
N ASN A 35 9.01 -6.75 8.42
CA ASN A 35 7.90 -7.56 8.88
C ASN A 35 6.85 -7.81 7.82
N LEU A 36 6.97 -7.17 6.68
CA LEU A 36 6.03 -7.34 5.59
C LEU A 36 6.75 -7.87 4.37
N SER A 37 6.05 -8.66 3.57
CA SER A 37 6.63 -9.12 2.32
C SER A 37 6.04 -8.31 1.19
N SER A 38 6.81 -8.15 0.14
CA SER A 38 6.36 -7.40 -1.02
C SER A 38 7.13 -7.84 -2.24
N SER A 39 6.47 -7.82 -3.38
CA SER A 39 7.10 -8.21 -4.62
C SER A 39 8.12 -7.20 -5.10
N CYS A 40 7.93 -5.92 -4.82
CA CYS A 40 8.83 -4.91 -5.37
C CYS A 40 9.72 -4.21 -4.34
N GLY A 41 9.51 -4.45 -3.07
CA GLY A 41 10.36 -3.84 -2.05
C GLY A 41 10.09 -2.37 -1.75
N THR A 42 9.11 -1.77 -2.42
CA THR A 42 8.74 -0.37 -2.17
C THR A 42 7.29 -0.31 -1.75
N CYS A 43 6.98 0.52 -0.78
CA CYS A 43 5.61 0.68 -0.33
C CYS A 43 5.29 2.15 -0.16
N VAL A 44 4.01 2.43 0.08
CA VAL A 44 3.55 3.79 0.37
C VAL A 44 2.97 3.77 1.78
N ARG A 45 3.41 4.71 2.60
CA ARG A 45 2.91 4.83 3.95
C ARG A 45 1.91 5.97 3.99
N CYS A 46 0.69 5.69 4.45
CA CYS A 46 -0.36 6.68 4.58
C CYS A 46 -0.71 6.85 6.05
N GLU A 47 -0.93 8.12 6.46
CA GLU A 47 -1.31 8.41 7.84
C GLU A 47 -2.80 8.64 7.89
N ASP A 48 -3.44 8.02 8.88
CA ASP A 48 -4.87 8.22 9.14
C ASP A 48 -5.85 7.67 8.10
N SER A 49 -5.51 7.70 6.84
CA SER A 49 -6.40 7.15 5.83
C SER A 49 -5.60 6.76 4.59
N TYR A 50 -6.20 5.99 3.72
CA TYR A 50 -5.56 5.58 2.49
C TYR A 50 -6.64 5.41 1.42
N LEU A 51 -6.21 5.37 0.15
CA LEU A 51 -7.14 5.14 -0.94
C LEU A 51 -7.46 3.65 -1.03
N PRO A 52 -8.72 3.28 -0.95
CA PRO A 52 -9.08 1.86 -1.09
C PRO A 52 -8.72 1.36 -2.48
N PRO A 53 -8.48 0.07 -2.65
CA PRO A 53 -8.24 -0.50 -3.97
C PRO A 53 -9.43 -0.24 -4.86
N THR A 54 -9.19 0.43 -5.98
CA THR A 54 -10.26 0.75 -6.92
C THR A 54 -9.77 0.39 -8.31
N ASP A 55 -10.65 0.50 -9.30
CA ASP A 55 -10.31 0.17 -10.67
C ASP A 55 -9.04 0.85 -11.15
N ALA A 56 -8.76 2.05 -10.63
CA ALA A 56 -7.61 2.80 -11.08
C ALA A 56 -6.29 2.22 -10.58
N CYS A 57 -6.30 1.59 -9.41
CA CYS A 57 -5.05 1.11 -8.82
C CYS A 57 -5.12 -0.28 -8.22
N ALA A 58 -6.30 -0.90 -8.22
CA ALA A 58 -6.47 -2.18 -7.58
C ALA A 58 -5.53 -3.26 -8.09
N GLU A 59 -5.27 -3.27 -9.38
CA GLU A 59 -4.43 -4.28 -9.97
C GLU A 59 -2.97 -4.18 -9.54
N GLU A 60 -2.55 -3.04 -9.08
CA GLU A 60 -1.17 -2.84 -8.70
C GLU A 60 -0.94 -2.99 -7.22
N ILE A 61 -2.00 -2.99 -6.42
CA ILE A 61 -1.87 -3.12 -4.98
C ILE A 61 -1.79 -4.58 -4.59
N GLU A 62 -0.74 -4.93 -3.86
CA GLU A 62 -0.55 -6.29 -3.40
C GLU A 62 -1.24 -6.50 -2.06
N GLN A 63 -1.05 -5.59 -1.12
CA GLN A 63 -1.76 -5.67 0.15
C GLN A 63 -1.77 -4.33 0.86
N VAL A 64 -2.68 -4.17 1.79
CA VAL A 64 -2.73 -3.02 2.67
C VAL A 64 -2.66 -3.56 4.09
N ALA A 65 -1.72 -3.06 4.86
CA ALA A 65 -1.55 -3.46 6.25
C ALA A 65 -1.71 -2.26 7.15
N ALA A 66 -2.44 -2.44 8.25
CA ALA A 66 -2.61 -1.38 9.23
C ALA A 66 -1.60 -1.58 10.34
N TRP A 67 -0.94 -0.51 10.74
CA TRP A 67 0.05 -0.54 11.81
C TRP A 67 -0.55 0.09 13.04
N ASP A 68 -0.63 -0.66 14.13
CA ASP A 68 -1.27 -0.16 15.34
C ASP A 68 -0.27 0.22 16.42
N GLY A 69 0.99 0.33 16.07
CA GLY A 69 2.02 0.70 17.04
C GLY A 69 2.80 -0.49 17.55
N GLY A 70 2.37 -1.69 17.25
CA GLY A 70 3.05 -2.89 17.71
C GLY A 70 3.09 -4.01 16.70
N GLN A 71 2.13 -4.03 15.80
CA GLN A 71 2.12 -5.07 14.78
C GLN A 71 1.31 -4.64 13.58
N TYR A 72 1.48 -5.36 12.48
CA TYR A 72 0.74 -5.10 11.25
C TYR A 72 -0.44 -6.06 11.16
N THR A 73 -1.57 -5.54 10.71
CA THR A 73 -2.75 -6.35 10.47
C THR A 73 -3.15 -6.15 9.01
N THR A 74 -3.26 -7.24 8.26
CA THR A 74 -3.64 -7.13 6.86
C THR A 74 -5.12 -6.77 6.75
N VAL A 75 -5.41 -5.65 6.10
CA VAL A 75 -6.79 -5.23 5.88
C VAL A 75 -7.24 -5.51 4.46
N TYR A 76 -6.31 -5.73 3.53
CA TYR A 76 -6.62 -6.10 2.16
C TYR A 76 -5.46 -6.89 1.59
N HIS A 77 -5.75 -7.94 0.86
CA HIS A 77 -4.72 -8.72 0.19
C HIS A 77 -5.31 -9.27 -1.10
N THR A 78 -4.62 -9.05 -2.20
CA THR A 78 -5.11 -9.54 -3.46
C THR A 78 -4.95 -11.04 -3.52
N ASP A 79 -5.90 -11.70 -4.15
CA ASP A 79 -5.87 -13.13 -4.28
C ASP A 79 -5.52 -13.54 -5.67
N GLU A 80 -4.89 -12.65 -6.37
CA GLU A 80 -4.55 -12.89 -7.72
C GLU A 80 -3.76 -14.12 -7.97
N ALA A 81 -2.98 -14.50 -7.02
CA ALA A 81 -2.16 -15.68 -7.16
C ALA A 81 -3.00 -16.92 -7.41
N GLU A 82 -4.23 -16.84 -7.08
CA GLU A 82 -5.10 -17.93 -7.28
C GLU A 82 -5.30 -18.21 -8.73
N GLY A 83 -5.25 -17.19 -9.49
CA GLY A 83 -5.55 -17.25 -10.89
C GLY A 83 -4.90 -18.31 -11.61
#